data_04c0cd59406352364850543b631ed1a7
#
_entry.id   04c0cd59406352364850543b631ed1a7
#
_cell.length_a   1.000
_cell.length_b   1.000
_cell.length_c   1.000
_cell.angle_alpha   90.00
_cell.angle_beta   90.00
_cell.angle_gamma   90.00
#
_symmetry.space_group_name_H-M   'P 1'
#
loop_
_entity.id
_entity.type
_entity.pdbx_description
1 polymer ?
#
loop_
_entity_poly.entity_id
_entity_poly.type
_entity_poly.pdbx_seq_one_letter_code
_entity_poly.pdbx_strand_id
1 'polypeptide(L)'
;MWSQAMGNDLWWDEVRPTEAGRTLVVSRQHGDILKSPWSAKSQVHEYGGLSWLGIVLQGHSMLAFVNKADQRIYITEPAGEPQPLSPESPAGQSHRYIDMIAVGEEIWCIREVHTEGRVERDLVALSLNLKGVGALRILEASSHFYAHPRLSADGRHLCWIAWEHPQMPWDGTELWVAEVSNGQLSNVRVLAGDVETSCLSPEWGPHNELYFICDKSGWWNLWQVDLRGQLTHLIEEASEWGFPLWQLGMRALSVLPDGQVLSVHGAVDARKIVRVNPPTRAMQDLDSELTDFKPSLSVSSSKAYAVGASGKVVSQLLEIDLLSWQVSDVVTSVAAPVDARFFPKPHEISAMRADGRKVFAILHAAHHPDFEPSEKPPLMVVVHGGPTANSAATLSMKYAYFTSRGISVVDVNYGGSTGYGRQYRNLLRGQWGVVDCEDVLAVVDSLIAQGICAPDKVVIRGGSAGGFTVLNALVHSKSFAAGASYYGVADCTTLATDTHDFESRYLDTMIGAYPAEKDLYVARSPITHVNQLSSPLILFQGLDDMVVPSSQSEAFRDACAAKGLKHAYVAYEGEGHGFRQASTIVSSLETELKFYGEVLGFVPQM
;
A
#
# COMPACT_ATOMS: atom_id res chain seq x y z
N MET A 1 -1.77 6.82 6.95
CA MET A 1 -1.99 8.18 7.50
C MET A 1 -2.11 9.14 6.33
N TRP A 2 -3.25 9.80 6.22
CA TRP A 2 -3.49 10.95 5.34
C TRP A 2 -3.69 12.18 6.19
N SER A 3 -3.51 13.36 5.63
CA SER A 3 -3.71 14.62 6.33
C SER A 3 -4.42 15.64 5.46
N GLN A 4 -5.09 16.59 6.09
CA GLN A 4 -5.77 17.71 5.42
C GLN A 4 -5.69 18.95 6.29
N ALA A 5 -5.28 20.08 5.70
CA ALA A 5 -5.37 21.38 6.36
C ALA A 5 -6.83 21.85 6.41
N MET A 6 -7.27 22.28 7.59
CA MET A 6 -8.62 22.80 7.85
C MET A 6 -8.53 24.22 8.40
N GLY A 7 -8.34 25.21 7.50
CA GLY A 7 -8.05 26.59 7.90
C GLY A 7 -6.72 26.66 8.68
N ASN A 8 -6.78 27.04 9.95
CA ASN A 8 -5.60 27.06 10.84
C ASN A 8 -5.37 25.75 11.62
N ASP A 9 -6.19 24.74 11.39
CA ASP A 9 -6.08 23.42 12.00
C ASP A 9 -5.50 22.41 11.00
N LEU A 10 -5.03 21.29 11.49
CA LEU A 10 -4.59 20.15 10.71
C LEU A 10 -5.30 18.90 11.21
N TRP A 11 -5.91 18.16 10.29
CA TRP A 11 -6.52 16.87 10.57
C TRP A 11 -5.74 15.75 9.92
N TRP A 12 -5.67 14.60 10.59
CA TRP A 12 -5.05 13.38 10.06
C TRP A 12 -5.73 12.13 10.59
N ASP A 13 -5.53 11.01 9.94
CA ASP A 13 -6.03 9.73 10.44
C ASP A 13 -4.95 8.93 11.18
N GLU A 14 -5.39 8.14 12.15
CA GLU A 14 -4.57 7.20 12.91
C GLU A 14 -5.25 5.85 13.02
N VAL A 15 -4.45 4.78 12.97
CA VAL A 15 -4.89 3.44 13.37
C VAL A 15 -4.43 3.19 14.80
N ARG A 16 -5.35 2.78 15.68
CA ARG A 16 -5.04 2.47 17.08
C ARG A 16 -5.09 0.97 17.35
N PRO A 17 -3.94 0.29 17.43
CA PRO A 17 -3.89 -1.16 17.65
C PRO A 17 -4.49 -1.60 18.99
N THR A 18 -4.41 -0.75 20.03
CA THR A 18 -5.01 -1.01 21.36
C THR A 18 -6.53 -0.87 21.38
N GLU A 19 -7.14 -0.35 20.31
CA GLU A 19 -8.58 -0.18 20.13
C GLU A 19 -9.10 -1.11 19.00
N ALA A 20 -8.64 -2.34 18.96
CA ALA A 20 -8.97 -3.34 17.92
C ALA A 20 -8.71 -2.87 16.47
N GLY A 21 -7.64 -2.08 16.26
CA GLY A 21 -7.28 -1.56 14.96
C GLY A 21 -8.25 -0.49 14.42
N ARG A 22 -8.96 0.22 15.29
CA ARG A 22 -9.87 1.31 14.93
C ARG A 22 -9.10 2.44 14.22
N THR A 23 -9.64 2.94 13.12
CA THR A 23 -9.14 4.13 12.43
C THR A 23 -9.98 5.34 12.81
N LEU A 24 -9.34 6.41 13.28
CA LEU A 24 -10.01 7.65 13.65
C LEU A 24 -9.33 8.84 12.98
N VAL A 25 -10.03 9.98 12.96
CA VAL A 25 -9.50 11.25 12.51
C VAL A 25 -9.20 12.11 13.74
N VAL A 26 -8.02 12.70 13.75
CA VAL A 26 -7.48 13.53 14.84
C VAL A 26 -7.31 14.95 14.33
N SER A 27 -7.61 15.93 15.16
CA SER A 27 -7.35 17.34 14.96
C SER A 27 -6.19 17.81 15.85
N ARG A 28 -5.30 18.62 15.31
CA ARG A 28 -4.23 19.27 16.10
C ARG A 28 -4.80 20.10 17.26
N GLN A 29 -5.95 20.76 17.05
CA GLN A 29 -6.54 21.66 18.04
C GLN A 29 -7.51 20.94 18.98
N HIS A 30 -8.23 19.92 18.50
CA HIS A 30 -9.35 19.31 19.24
C HIS A 30 -9.09 17.89 19.70
N GLY A 31 -7.97 17.27 19.28
CA GLY A 31 -7.71 15.84 19.53
C GLY A 31 -8.61 14.94 18.70
N ASP A 32 -9.09 13.84 19.26
CA ASP A 32 -9.92 12.86 18.55
C ASP A 32 -11.24 13.47 18.08
N ILE A 33 -11.42 13.59 16.76
CA ILE A 33 -12.68 14.04 16.15
C ILE A 33 -13.73 12.95 16.26
N LEU A 34 -13.33 11.69 16.01
CA LEU A 34 -14.21 10.53 16.08
C LEU A 34 -14.04 9.79 17.40
N LYS A 35 -15.13 9.73 18.19
CA LYS A 35 -15.20 8.91 19.41
C LYS A 35 -15.51 7.44 19.07
N SER A 36 -15.17 6.51 19.97
CA SER A 36 -15.63 5.12 19.89
C SER A 36 -17.17 5.08 19.92
N PRO A 37 -17.84 4.21 19.13
CA PRO A 37 -17.28 3.11 18.32
C PRO A 37 -16.95 3.47 16.87
N TRP A 38 -17.06 4.73 16.47
CA TRP A 38 -16.90 5.16 15.08
C TRP A 38 -15.48 4.91 14.54
N SER A 39 -15.40 4.40 13.30
CA SER A 39 -14.14 4.08 12.65
C SER A 39 -14.17 4.50 11.17
N ALA A 40 -13.32 5.47 10.80
CA ALA A 40 -13.21 5.99 9.43
C ALA A 40 -12.42 5.00 8.55
N LYS A 41 -13.14 4.04 7.92
CA LYS A 41 -12.51 3.03 7.07
C LYS A 41 -13.46 2.55 5.98
N SER A 42 -13.03 2.71 4.73
CA SER A 42 -13.67 2.12 3.56
C SER A 42 -13.17 0.69 3.30
N GLN A 43 -14.01 -0.12 2.67
CA GLN A 43 -13.70 -1.46 2.18
C GLN A 43 -13.76 -1.55 0.64
N VAL A 44 -13.80 -0.42 -0.06
CA VAL A 44 -13.69 -0.43 -1.53
C VAL A 44 -12.42 -1.17 -1.93
N HIS A 45 -12.52 -2.05 -2.95
CA HIS A 45 -11.43 -2.93 -3.39
C HIS A 45 -10.86 -3.86 -2.29
N GLU A 46 -11.53 -4.04 -1.15
CA GLU A 46 -11.08 -4.69 0.10
C GLU A 46 -9.91 -3.97 0.81
N TYR A 47 -9.12 -3.16 0.10
CA TYR A 47 -7.96 -2.42 0.64
C TYR A 47 -8.31 -1.03 1.19
N GLY A 48 -9.41 -0.44 0.72
CA GLY A 48 -9.84 0.90 1.12
C GLY A 48 -8.88 2.00 0.67
N GLY A 49 -8.64 2.96 1.55
CA GLY A 49 -7.79 4.13 1.30
C GLY A 49 -8.26 5.36 2.06
N LEU A 50 -8.23 6.54 1.42
CA LEU A 50 -8.69 7.79 2.01
C LEU A 50 -10.22 7.78 2.17
N SER A 51 -10.68 7.48 3.36
CA SER A 51 -12.08 7.26 3.72
C SER A 51 -12.75 8.46 4.41
N TRP A 52 -12.09 9.62 4.43
CA TRP A 52 -12.61 10.82 5.09
C TRP A 52 -12.25 12.10 4.32
N LEU A 53 -13.01 13.14 4.57
CA LEU A 53 -12.86 14.46 3.99
C LEU A 53 -13.25 15.53 5.02
N GLY A 54 -12.35 16.48 5.29
CA GLY A 54 -12.67 17.70 6.01
C GLY A 54 -13.32 18.72 5.06
N ILE A 55 -14.43 19.30 5.45
CA ILE A 55 -15.13 20.34 4.68
C ILE A 55 -15.48 21.51 5.59
N VAL A 56 -15.59 22.71 5.00
CA VAL A 56 -16.13 23.89 5.69
C VAL A 56 -17.54 24.14 5.18
N LEU A 57 -18.51 24.01 6.06
CA LEU A 57 -19.92 24.21 5.72
C LEU A 57 -20.52 25.29 6.63
N GLN A 58 -21.05 26.36 6.04
CA GLN A 58 -21.60 27.50 6.77
C GLN A 58 -20.65 28.11 7.83
N GLY A 59 -19.34 28.06 7.58
CA GLY A 59 -18.29 28.54 8.49
C GLY A 59 -17.83 27.56 9.57
N HIS A 60 -18.42 26.37 9.62
CA HIS A 60 -18.05 25.29 10.57
C HIS A 60 -17.20 24.22 9.87
N SER A 61 -16.16 23.75 10.56
CA SER A 61 -15.37 22.61 10.11
C SER A 61 -16.15 21.33 10.39
N MET A 62 -16.41 20.55 9.35
CA MET A 62 -17.15 19.30 9.40
C MET A 62 -16.26 18.15 8.89
N LEU A 63 -16.43 16.96 9.43
CA LEU A 63 -15.85 15.72 8.97
C LEU A 63 -16.89 14.88 8.26
N ALA A 64 -16.71 14.61 6.97
CA ALA A 64 -17.39 13.53 6.28
C ALA A 64 -16.50 12.28 6.30
N PHE A 65 -17.04 11.11 6.62
CA PHE A 65 -16.25 9.87 6.68
C PHE A 65 -17.10 8.63 6.37
N VAL A 66 -16.45 7.61 5.83
CA VAL A 66 -17.03 6.28 5.63
C VAL A 66 -16.87 5.47 6.91
N ASN A 67 -17.97 5.04 7.51
CA ASN A 67 -17.93 4.25 8.71
C ASN A 67 -17.66 2.75 8.41
N LYS A 68 -16.71 2.14 9.11
CA LYS A 68 -16.30 0.74 8.92
C LYS A 68 -17.46 -0.25 9.01
N ALA A 69 -18.40 -0.03 9.95
CA ALA A 69 -19.40 -1.02 10.31
C ALA A 69 -20.46 -1.24 9.23
N ASP A 70 -20.86 -0.19 8.52
CA ASP A 70 -21.96 -0.20 7.54
C ASP A 70 -21.60 0.40 6.19
N GLN A 71 -20.36 0.88 6.03
CA GLN A 71 -19.82 1.47 4.81
C GLN A 71 -20.57 2.71 4.31
N ARG A 72 -21.43 3.31 5.13
CA ARG A 72 -22.14 4.57 4.82
C ARG A 72 -21.23 5.77 5.05
N ILE A 73 -21.52 6.86 4.34
CA ILE A 73 -20.91 8.15 4.61
C ILE A 73 -21.72 8.83 5.73
N TYR A 74 -20.98 9.30 6.74
CA TYR A 74 -21.50 10.11 7.86
C TYR A 74 -20.87 11.48 7.83
N ILE A 75 -21.54 12.46 8.46
CA ILE A 75 -21.02 13.81 8.67
C ILE A 75 -21.15 14.21 10.14
N THR A 76 -20.14 14.91 10.67
CA THR A 76 -20.12 15.37 12.06
C THR A 76 -19.26 16.63 12.21
N GLU A 77 -19.57 17.46 13.21
CA GLU A 77 -18.63 18.41 13.77
C GLU A 77 -17.59 17.69 14.64
N PRO A 78 -16.42 18.30 14.91
CA PRO A 78 -15.46 17.73 15.85
C PRO A 78 -16.10 17.39 17.19
N ALA A 79 -15.94 16.14 17.64
CA ALA A 79 -16.52 15.56 18.86
C ALA A 79 -18.07 15.56 18.92
N GLY A 80 -18.77 15.88 17.82
CA GLY A 80 -20.21 15.77 17.67
C GLY A 80 -20.68 14.33 17.46
N GLU A 81 -22.01 14.15 17.39
CA GLU A 81 -22.60 12.84 17.05
C GLU A 81 -22.75 12.73 15.53
N PRO A 82 -22.10 11.72 14.89
CA PRO A 82 -22.18 11.51 13.46
C PRO A 82 -23.61 11.26 12.96
N GLN A 83 -23.99 11.97 11.92
CA GLN A 83 -25.28 11.81 11.25
C GLN A 83 -25.08 11.12 9.89
N PRO A 84 -25.96 10.16 9.51
CA PRO A 84 -25.84 9.51 8.21
C PRO A 84 -26.12 10.49 7.09
N LEU A 85 -25.20 10.57 6.12
CA LEU A 85 -25.33 11.41 4.94
C LEU A 85 -25.74 10.60 3.71
N SER A 86 -25.11 9.43 3.48
CA SER A 86 -25.50 8.56 2.37
C SER A 86 -26.74 7.72 2.71
N PRO A 87 -27.58 7.35 1.71
CA PRO A 87 -28.69 6.42 1.93
C PRO A 87 -28.19 5.05 2.41
N GLU A 88 -29.09 4.29 3.01
CA GLU A 88 -28.88 2.88 3.28
C GLU A 88 -28.77 2.09 1.97
N SER A 89 -27.98 1.02 1.98
CA SER A 89 -27.93 0.12 0.83
C SER A 89 -29.29 -0.54 0.64
N PRO A 90 -29.81 -0.62 -0.59
CA PRO A 90 -31.02 -1.38 -0.90
C PRO A 90 -30.88 -2.85 -0.48
N ALA A 91 -31.99 -3.51 -0.23
CA ALA A 91 -31.99 -4.94 0.09
C ALA A 91 -31.30 -5.76 -1.02
N GLY A 92 -30.39 -6.64 -0.63
CA GLY A 92 -29.60 -7.46 -1.57
C GLY A 92 -28.41 -6.71 -2.19
N GLN A 93 -28.12 -5.50 -1.75
CA GLN A 93 -26.94 -4.73 -2.17
C GLN A 93 -26.09 -4.32 -0.97
N SER A 94 -24.80 -4.08 -1.21
CA SER A 94 -23.90 -3.41 -0.28
C SER A 94 -23.19 -2.28 -1.01
N HIS A 95 -23.33 -1.05 -0.51
CA HIS A 95 -22.67 0.12 -1.09
C HIS A 95 -21.47 0.50 -0.22
N ARG A 96 -20.34 0.79 -0.89
CA ARG A 96 -19.11 1.27 -0.28
C ARG A 96 -18.67 2.54 -0.97
N TYR A 97 -18.07 3.48 -0.24
CA TYR A 97 -17.69 4.80 -0.77
C TYR A 97 -16.23 5.11 -0.45
N ILE A 98 -15.58 5.92 -1.29
CA ILE A 98 -14.18 6.33 -1.09
C ILE A 98 -13.80 7.53 -1.97
N ASP A 99 -12.61 8.12 -1.70
CA ASP A 99 -11.96 9.20 -2.47
C ASP A 99 -12.90 10.38 -2.73
N MET A 100 -13.38 10.95 -1.62
CA MET A 100 -14.36 12.05 -1.59
C MET A 100 -13.72 13.40 -1.92
N ILE A 101 -14.41 14.22 -2.70
CA ILE A 101 -14.12 15.64 -2.92
C ILE A 101 -15.35 16.50 -2.63
N ALA A 102 -15.14 17.73 -2.17
CA ALA A 102 -16.22 18.70 -1.98
C ALA A 102 -16.47 19.51 -3.26
N VAL A 103 -17.71 19.58 -3.72
CA VAL A 103 -18.12 20.29 -4.93
C VAL A 103 -19.38 21.11 -4.64
N GLY A 104 -19.23 22.39 -4.32
CA GLY A 104 -20.34 23.22 -3.89
C GLY A 104 -21.03 22.66 -2.65
N GLU A 105 -22.32 22.36 -2.76
CA GLU A 105 -23.13 21.74 -1.70
C GLU A 105 -23.26 20.22 -1.87
N GLU A 106 -22.26 19.57 -2.49
CA GLU A 106 -22.22 18.13 -2.71
C GLU A 106 -20.86 17.54 -2.31
N ILE A 107 -20.85 16.24 -2.01
CA ILE A 107 -19.67 15.39 -2.00
C ILE A 107 -19.73 14.54 -3.26
N TRP A 108 -18.68 14.61 -4.07
CA TRP A 108 -18.48 13.68 -5.18
C TRP A 108 -17.47 12.62 -4.76
N CYS A 109 -17.75 11.36 -5.07
CA CYS A 109 -16.92 10.25 -4.65
C CYS A 109 -17.09 9.03 -5.55
N ILE A 110 -16.24 8.03 -5.36
CA ILE A 110 -16.38 6.71 -5.94
C ILE A 110 -17.33 5.90 -5.06
N ARG A 111 -18.32 5.24 -5.68
CA ARG A 111 -19.16 4.24 -5.04
C ARG A 111 -18.90 2.87 -5.67
N GLU A 112 -18.80 1.84 -4.83
CA GLU A 112 -18.76 0.43 -5.20
C GLU A 112 -20.07 -0.22 -4.75
N VAL A 113 -20.75 -0.92 -5.66
CA VAL A 113 -22.03 -1.59 -5.45
C VAL A 113 -21.84 -3.09 -5.61
N HIS A 114 -21.99 -3.81 -4.52
CA HIS A 114 -21.98 -5.28 -4.50
C HIS A 114 -23.39 -5.81 -4.58
N THR A 115 -23.63 -6.70 -5.53
CA THR A 115 -24.81 -7.55 -5.66
C THR A 115 -24.37 -9.00 -5.72
N GLU A 116 -25.30 -9.96 -5.72
CA GLU A 116 -24.95 -11.37 -5.86
C GLU A 116 -24.16 -11.63 -7.16
N GLY A 117 -22.88 -12.00 -7.02
CA GLY A 117 -21.99 -12.34 -8.14
C GLY A 117 -21.54 -11.18 -9.01
N ARG A 118 -21.79 -9.90 -8.63
CA ARG A 118 -21.41 -8.74 -9.43
C ARG A 118 -20.97 -7.56 -8.57
N VAL A 119 -19.91 -6.90 -8.99
CA VAL A 119 -19.44 -5.64 -8.41
C VAL A 119 -19.41 -4.58 -9.51
N GLU A 120 -20.09 -3.47 -9.29
CA GLU A 120 -20.11 -2.32 -10.18
C GLU A 120 -19.57 -1.09 -9.47
N ARG A 121 -19.04 -0.15 -10.24
CA ARG A 121 -18.52 1.11 -9.70
C ARG A 121 -19.01 2.29 -10.50
N ASP A 122 -19.19 3.40 -9.83
CA ASP A 122 -19.56 4.66 -10.45
C ASP A 122 -18.97 5.86 -9.68
N LEU A 123 -18.89 6.99 -10.36
CA LEU A 123 -18.72 8.29 -9.73
C LEU A 123 -20.11 8.82 -9.37
N VAL A 124 -20.29 9.22 -8.12
CA VAL A 124 -21.57 9.72 -7.61
C VAL A 124 -21.44 11.10 -6.97
N ALA A 125 -22.53 11.85 -7.01
CA ALA A 125 -22.72 13.08 -6.25
C ALA A 125 -23.73 12.84 -5.14
N LEU A 126 -23.39 13.27 -3.93
CA LEU A 126 -24.19 13.16 -2.72
C LEU A 126 -24.43 14.57 -2.16
N SER A 127 -25.68 15.01 -2.07
CA SER A 127 -26.00 16.32 -1.55
C SER A 127 -25.66 16.44 -0.06
N LEU A 128 -25.04 17.55 0.35
CA LEU A 128 -24.78 17.89 1.74
C LEU A 128 -26.08 18.33 2.43
N ASN A 129 -26.71 17.42 3.12
CA ASN A 129 -27.94 17.68 3.88
C ASN A 129 -27.71 17.45 5.37
N LEU A 130 -27.53 18.53 6.14
CA LEU A 130 -27.32 18.43 7.60
C LEU A 130 -28.57 18.01 8.38
N LYS A 131 -29.73 17.91 7.73
CA LYS A 131 -31.01 17.53 8.36
C LYS A 131 -31.40 16.07 8.09
N GLY A 132 -30.53 15.29 7.45
CA GLY A 132 -30.78 13.90 7.12
C GLY A 132 -30.02 13.41 5.91
N VAL A 133 -30.49 12.31 5.34
CA VAL A 133 -29.87 11.66 4.20
C VAL A 133 -29.90 12.57 2.96
N GLY A 134 -28.76 12.73 2.30
CA GLY A 134 -28.62 13.48 1.06
C GLY A 134 -29.15 12.71 -0.15
N ALA A 135 -29.57 13.44 -1.19
CA ALA A 135 -29.90 12.84 -2.47
C ALA A 135 -28.61 12.36 -3.17
N LEU A 136 -28.64 11.16 -3.71
CA LEU A 136 -27.53 10.56 -4.44
C LEU A 136 -27.88 10.43 -5.93
N ARG A 137 -26.96 10.84 -6.79
CA ARG A 137 -27.09 10.71 -8.26
C ARG A 137 -25.79 10.20 -8.87
N ILE A 138 -25.88 9.46 -9.95
CA ILE A 138 -24.73 8.97 -10.70
C ILE A 138 -24.23 10.09 -11.61
N LEU A 139 -22.91 10.27 -11.63
CA LEU A 139 -22.19 11.20 -12.51
C LEU A 139 -21.64 10.48 -13.74
N GLU A 140 -20.98 9.34 -13.52
CA GLU A 140 -20.29 8.54 -14.53
C GLU A 140 -20.29 7.07 -14.10
N ALA A 141 -20.49 6.13 -15.04
CA ALA A 141 -20.55 4.70 -14.76
C ALA A 141 -20.12 3.85 -15.99
N SER A 142 -19.22 4.37 -16.85
CA SER A 142 -18.82 3.68 -18.08
C SER A 142 -17.60 2.76 -17.91
N SER A 143 -16.86 2.89 -16.80
CA SER A 143 -15.65 2.09 -16.53
C SER A 143 -15.84 1.15 -15.35
N HIS A 144 -15.05 0.06 -15.33
CA HIS A 144 -15.11 -0.91 -14.24
C HIS A 144 -14.46 -0.40 -12.95
N PHE A 145 -13.36 0.38 -13.06
CA PHE A 145 -12.63 0.95 -11.93
C PHE A 145 -12.41 2.44 -12.10
N TYR A 146 -12.43 3.16 -10.97
CA TYR A 146 -12.22 4.60 -10.88
C TYR A 146 -11.25 4.94 -9.75
N ALA A 147 -10.46 6.00 -9.93
CA ALA A 147 -9.61 6.59 -8.91
C ALA A 147 -9.43 8.11 -9.14
N HIS A 148 -9.08 8.83 -8.09
CA HIS A 148 -8.63 10.22 -8.16
C HIS A 148 -9.59 11.18 -8.89
N PRO A 149 -10.88 11.27 -8.53
CA PRO A 149 -11.71 12.34 -9.05
C PRO A 149 -11.16 13.69 -8.56
N ARG A 150 -10.90 14.64 -9.49
CA ARG A 150 -10.36 15.96 -9.18
C ARG A 150 -11.06 17.02 -10.00
N LEU A 151 -11.61 18.02 -9.30
CA LEU A 151 -12.26 19.18 -9.93
C LEU A 151 -11.21 20.26 -10.23
N SER A 152 -11.28 20.86 -11.43
CA SER A 152 -10.41 21.99 -11.80
C SER A 152 -10.65 23.20 -10.91
N ALA A 153 -9.67 24.10 -10.84
CA ALA A 153 -9.73 25.29 -9.98
C ALA A 153 -10.91 26.22 -10.30
N ASP A 154 -11.32 26.28 -11.58
CA ASP A 154 -12.48 27.06 -12.03
C ASP A 154 -13.81 26.30 -11.91
N GLY A 155 -13.79 25.05 -11.45
CA GLY A 155 -14.98 24.21 -11.28
C GLY A 155 -15.62 23.71 -12.58
N ARG A 156 -14.97 23.88 -13.74
CA ARG A 156 -15.54 23.57 -15.06
C ARG A 156 -15.15 22.23 -15.63
N HIS A 157 -14.17 21.56 -15.03
CA HIS A 157 -13.69 20.26 -15.50
C HIS A 157 -13.50 19.32 -14.32
N LEU A 158 -13.89 18.07 -14.51
CA LEU A 158 -13.55 16.96 -13.62
C LEU A 158 -12.59 16.04 -14.38
N CYS A 159 -11.47 15.64 -13.75
CA CYS A 159 -10.67 14.54 -14.24
C CYS A 159 -10.71 13.37 -13.27
N TRP A 160 -10.42 12.16 -13.76
CA TRP A 160 -10.27 10.94 -12.97
C TRP A 160 -9.39 9.93 -13.70
N ILE A 161 -8.94 8.92 -12.98
CA ILE A 161 -8.30 7.73 -13.54
C ILE A 161 -9.33 6.62 -13.64
N ALA A 162 -9.31 5.87 -14.75
CA ALA A 162 -10.14 4.69 -14.94
C ALA A 162 -9.35 3.56 -15.61
N TRP A 163 -9.79 2.31 -15.38
CA TRP A 163 -9.23 1.12 -16.03
C TRP A 163 -10.23 -0.03 -16.05
N GLU A 164 -9.92 -1.01 -16.89
CA GLU A 164 -10.72 -2.22 -17.12
C GLU A 164 -9.92 -3.47 -16.76
N HIS A 165 -10.60 -4.56 -16.44
CA HIS A 165 -9.96 -5.88 -16.40
C HIS A 165 -9.34 -6.25 -17.77
N PRO A 166 -8.20 -6.98 -17.81
CA PRO A 166 -7.46 -7.56 -16.68
C PRO A 166 -6.42 -6.62 -16.07
N GLN A 167 -6.37 -5.34 -16.47
CA GLN A 167 -5.37 -4.39 -15.99
C GLN A 167 -5.50 -4.13 -14.48
N MET A 168 -4.37 -4.07 -13.82
CA MET A 168 -4.23 -3.42 -12.53
C MET A 168 -3.77 -1.96 -12.74
N PRO A 169 -3.98 -1.05 -11.78
CA PRO A 169 -3.68 0.37 -12.01
C PRO A 169 -2.20 0.67 -12.28
N TRP A 170 -1.31 -0.25 -11.99
CA TRP A 170 0.12 -0.17 -12.34
C TRP A 170 0.47 -0.81 -13.67
N ASP A 171 -0.47 -1.51 -14.33
CA ASP A 171 -0.30 -2.09 -15.66
C ASP A 171 -0.74 -1.13 -16.75
N GLY A 172 -1.97 -0.65 -16.68
CA GLY A 172 -2.53 0.28 -17.63
C GLY A 172 -3.74 1.01 -17.07
N THR A 173 -3.76 2.35 -17.22
CA THR A 173 -4.86 3.22 -16.79
C THR A 173 -5.01 4.38 -17.75
N GLU A 174 -6.21 4.93 -17.81
CA GLU A 174 -6.54 6.10 -18.62
C GLU A 174 -6.87 7.29 -17.73
N LEU A 175 -6.35 8.46 -18.09
CA LEU A 175 -6.72 9.75 -17.53
C LEU A 175 -7.88 10.34 -18.33
N TRP A 176 -9.02 10.41 -17.69
CA TRP A 176 -10.25 10.94 -18.27
C TRP A 176 -10.51 12.38 -17.86
N VAL A 177 -11.28 13.12 -18.68
CA VAL A 177 -11.78 14.44 -18.38
C VAL A 177 -13.21 14.60 -18.87
N ALA A 178 -13.99 15.38 -18.11
CA ALA A 178 -15.32 15.84 -18.51
C ALA A 178 -15.48 17.34 -18.24
N GLU A 179 -16.36 18.00 -19.00
CA GLU A 179 -16.85 19.33 -18.68
C GLU A 179 -17.93 19.24 -17.58
N VAL A 180 -17.90 20.18 -16.65
CA VAL A 180 -18.87 20.28 -15.54
C VAL A 180 -19.74 21.50 -15.75
N SER A 181 -21.05 21.31 -15.82
CA SER A 181 -22.03 22.38 -15.88
C SER A 181 -23.28 22.01 -15.08
N ASN A 182 -23.70 22.88 -14.16
CA ASN A 182 -24.85 22.64 -13.29
C ASN A 182 -24.78 21.27 -12.56
N GLY A 183 -23.57 20.85 -12.15
CA GLY A 183 -23.35 19.57 -11.50
C GLY A 183 -23.47 18.35 -12.40
N GLN A 184 -23.62 18.49 -13.71
CA GLN A 184 -23.68 17.43 -14.70
C GLN A 184 -22.35 17.33 -15.46
N LEU A 185 -21.97 16.10 -15.88
CA LEU A 185 -20.83 15.85 -16.73
C LEU A 185 -21.23 15.80 -18.19
N SER A 186 -20.40 16.36 -19.06
CA SER A 186 -20.55 16.33 -20.52
C SER A 186 -19.18 16.27 -21.19
N ASN A 187 -19.13 15.96 -22.50
CA ASN A 187 -17.88 15.88 -23.26
C ASN A 187 -16.80 14.97 -22.61
N VAL A 188 -17.26 13.83 -22.08
CA VAL A 188 -16.40 12.82 -21.43
C VAL A 188 -15.44 12.23 -22.44
N ARG A 189 -14.12 12.24 -22.16
CA ARG A 189 -13.08 11.72 -23.06
C ARG A 189 -11.79 11.39 -22.34
N VAL A 190 -10.98 10.52 -22.94
CA VAL A 190 -9.61 10.22 -22.51
C VAL A 190 -8.66 11.34 -22.95
N LEU A 191 -7.74 11.74 -22.06
CA LEU A 191 -6.64 12.66 -22.35
C LEU A 191 -5.30 11.95 -22.50
N ALA A 192 -5.04 10.91 -21.72
CA ALA A 192 -3.75 10.19 -21.69
C ALA A 192 -3.94 8.77 -21.16
N GLY A 193 -2.94 7.93 -21.38
CA GLY A 193 -2.93 6.55 -20.88
C GLY A 193 -3.54 5.56 -21.86
N ASP A 194 -3.33 4.31 -21.59
CA ASP A 194 -3.83 3.15 -22.33
C ASP A 194 -3.63 1.86 -21.50
N VAL A 195 -3.88 0.70 -22.10
CA VAL A 195 -3.73 -0.62 -21.44
C VAL A 195 -2.28 -1.00 -21.10
N GLU A 196 -1.29 -0.29 -21.64
CA GLU A 196 0.13 -0.54 -21.40
C GLU A 196 0.85 0.64 -20.74
N THR A 197 0.11 1.69 -20.37
CA THR A 197 0.66 2.91 -19.76
C THR A 197 -0.09 3.22 -18.48
N SER A 198 0.61 3.27 -17.35
CA SER A 198 0.02 3.60 -16.05
C SER A 198 0.06 5.10 -15.79
N CYS A 199 -1.11 5.75 -15.76
CA CYS A 199 -1.31 7.13 -15.38
C CYS A 199 -1.92 7.21 -13.98
N LEU A 200 -1.35 8.03 -13.08
CA LEU A 200 -1.69 8.09 -11.66
C LEU A 200 -1.68 9.53 -11.14
N SER A 201 -2.35 9.76 -10.00
CA SER A 201 -2.28 11.00 -9.22
C SER A 201 -2.48 12.28 -10.05
N PRO A 202 -3.56 12.43 -10.82
CA PRO A 202 -3.84 13.67 -11.54
C PRO A 202 -4.17 14.81 -10.58
N GLU A 203 -3.63 16.01 -10.84
CA GLU A 203 -3.91 17.21 -10.06
C GLU A 203 -3.95 18.46 -10.97
N TRP A 204 -4.92 19.32 -10.73
CA TRP A 204 -5.09 20.56 -11.47
C TRP A 204 -4.22 21.69 -10.92
N GLY A 205 -3.63 22.45 -11.81
CA GLY A 205 -2.98 23.70 -11.50
C GLY A 205 -3.95 24.89 -11.39
N PRO A 206 -3.48 26.05 -10.90
CA PRO A 206 -4.34 27.23 -10.68
C PRO A 206 -4.92 27.85 -11.96
N HIS A 207 -4.32 27.56 -13.13
CA HIS A 207 -4.79 28.04 -14.44
C HIS A 207 -5.36 26.90 -15.30
N ASN A 208 -5.83 25.81 -14.65
CA ASN A 208 -6.38 24.61 -15.26
C ASN A 208 -5.34 23.78 -16.08
N GLU A 209 -4.07 23.87 -15.75
CA GLU A 209 -3.09 22.89 -16.20
C GLU A 209 -3.36 21.55 -15.49
N LEU A 210 -3.21 20.46 -16.19
CA LEU A 210 -3.38 19.13 -15.59
C LEU A 210 -2.03 18.40 -15.54
N TYR A 211 -1.55 18.15 -14.34
CA TYR A 211 -0.34 17.40 -14.05
C TYR A 211 -0.70 15.99 -13.60
N PHE A 212 0.15 15.02 -13.91
CA PHE A 212 -0.05 13.63 -13.51
C PHE A 212 1.26 12.85 -13.55
N ILE A 213 1.28 11.70 -12.91
CA ILE A 213 2.40 10.75 -12.97
C ILE A 213 2.09 9.72 -14.05
N CYS A 214 3.09 9.40 -14.91
CA CYS A 214 2.91 8.43 -15.98
C CYS A 214 4.22 7.68 -16.26
N ASP A 215 4.13 6.38 -16.55
CA ASP A 215 5.27 5.51 -16.80
C ASP A 215 5.58 5.25 -18.28
N LYS A 216 5.05 6.08 -19.16
CA LYS A 216 5.30 6.02 -20.62
C LYS A 216 6.78 6.07 -21.00
N SER A 217 7.62 6.69 -20.18
CA SER A 217 9.08 6.75 -20.34
C SER A 217 9.82 5.52 -19.81
N GLY A 218 9.11 4.53 -19.25
CA GLY A 218 9.68 3.38 -18.54
C GLY A 218 9.82 3.59 -17.03
N TRP A 219 9.58 4.79 -16.55
CA TRP A 219 9.54 5.18 -15.14
C TRP A 219 8.30 6.02 -14.87
N TRP A 220 7.69 5.92 -13.71
CA TRP A 220 6.66 6.87 -13.32
C TRP A 220 7.31 8.24 -13.12
N ASN A 221 7.16 9.11 -14.09
CA ASN A 221 7.68 10.46 -14.09
C ASN A 221 6.55 11.50 -14.13
N LEU A 222 6.90 12.78 -13.96
CA LEU A 222 5.97 13.91 -13.99
C LEU A 222 5.66 14.36 -15.43
N TRP A 223 4.38 14.38 -15.76
CA TRP A 223 3.84 14.81 -17.05
C TRP A 223 2.80 15.92 -16.88
N GLN A 224 2.58 16.65 -17.95
CA GLN A 224 1.49 17.60 -18.10
C GLN A 224 0.69 17.25 -19.36
N VAL A 225 -0.63 17.48 -19.32
CA VAL A 225 -1.49 17.35 -20.49
C VAL A 225 -2.40 18.58 -20.61
N ASP A 226 -2.62 19.08 -21.80
CA ASP A 226 -3.64 20.07 -22.05
C ASP A 226 -5.00 19.45 -22.35
N LEU A 227 -6.07 20.26 -22.37
CA LEU A 227 -7.43 19.78 -22.66
C LEU A 227 -7.61 19.26 -24.09
N ARG A 228 -6.62 19.39 -24.98
CA ARG A 228 -6.61 18.82 -26.32
C ARG A 228 -5.91 17.45 -26.37
N GLY A 229 -5.34 16.99 -25.23
CA GLY A 229 -4.58 15.75 -25.14
C GLY A 229 -3.11 15.88 -25.55
N GLN A 230 -2.58 17.10 -25.68
CA GLN A 230 -1.15 17.29 -25.96
C GLN A 230 -0.33 17.04 -24.70
N LEU A 231 0.51 16.01 -24.75
CA LEU A 231 1.37 15.58 -23.63
C LEU A 231 2.69 16.36 -23.63
N THR A 232 3.14 16.74 -22.44
CA THR A 232 4.47 17.30 -22.20
C THR A 232 5.15 16.49 -21.09
N HIS A 233 6.28 15.85 -21.39
CA HIS A 233 7.14 15.21 -20.41
C HIS A 233 7.91 16.31 -19.66
N LEU A 234 7.51 16.60 -18.42
CA LEU A 234 8.12 17.70 -17.65
C LEU A 234 9.48 17.31 -17.08
N ILE A 235 9.55 16.14 -16.47
CA ILE A 235 10.78 15.61 -15.87
C ILE A 235 11.03 14.23 -16.44
N GLU A 236 12.23 14.00 -16.96
CA GLU A 236 12.72 12.71 -17.42
C GLU A 236 13.85 12.25 -16.50
N GLU A 237 13.56 11.24 -15.69
CA GLU A 237 14.47 10.73 -14.67
C GLU A 237 14.37 9.22 -14.57
N ALA A 238 15.51 8.53 -14.42
CA ALA A 238 15.55 7.09 -14.14
C ALA A 238 15.27 6.82 -12.65
N SER A 239 14.16 7.34 -12.14
CA SER A 239 13.68 7.16 -10.79
C SER A 239 12.15 7.21 -10.73
N GLU A 240 11.56 6.71 -9.65
CA GLU A 240 10.10 6.66 -9.49
C GLU A 240 9.55 7.92 -8.82
N TRP A 241 8.48 8.44 -9.41
CA TRP A 241 7.63 9.52 -8.89
C TRP A 241 6.26 8.99 -8.48
N GLY A 242 5.94 7.74 -8.84
CA GLY A 242 4.67 7.08 -8.59
C GLY A 242 4.77 5.93 -7.59
N PHE A 243 3.61 5.45 -7.21
CA PHE A 243 3.43 4.32 -6.31
C PHE A 243 2.31 3.40 -6.83
N PRO A 244 2.37 2.08 -6.58
CA PRO A 244 1.30 1.18 -6.98
C PRO A 244 0.01 1.51 -6.22
N LEU A 245 -1.08 1.76 -6.95
CA LEU A 245 -2.35 2.24 -6.40
C LEU A 245 -3.16 1.08 -5.81
N TRP A 246 -2.69 0.51 -4.70
CA TRP A 246 -3.42 -0.47 -3.91
C TRP A 246 -4.58 0.13 -3.12
N GLN A 247 -4.44 1.38 -2.70
CA GLN A 247 -5.41 2.10 -1.91
C GLN A 247 -5.84 3.38 -2.63
N LEU A 248 -7.12 3.65 -2.70
CA LEU A 248 -7.62 4.85 -3.34
C LEU A 248 -7.36 6.11 -2.47
N GLY A 249 -7.18 7.26 -3.13
CA GLY A 249 -6.83 8.52 -2.47
C GLY A 249 -5.34 8.74 -2.25
N MET A 250 -4.45 7.84 -2.73
CA MET A 250 -3.00 8.06 -2.71
C MET A 250 -2.63 9.30 -3.53
N ARG A 251 -1.79 10.19 -2.98
CA ARG A 251 -1.35 11.43 -3.62
C ARG A 251 0.18 11.49 -3.65
N ALA A 252 0.77 11.15 -4.78
CA ALA A 252 2.22 11.24 -5.01
C ALA A 252 2.63 12.66 -5.45
N LEU A 253 1.67 13.48 -5.93
CA LEU A 253 1.89 14.87 -6.27
C LEU A 253 0.76 15.76 -5.73
N SER A 254 1.04 17.05 -5.58
CA SER A 254 0.08 18.12 -5.31
C SER A 254 0.56 19.39 -5.99
N VAL A 255 -0.36 20.30 -6.32
CA VAL A 255 0.01 21.60 -6.90
C VAL A 255 -0.02 22.67 -5.83
N LEU A 256 1.04 23.49 -5.76
CA LEU A 256 1.19 24.59 -4.83
C LEU A 256 0.37 25.82 -5.30
N PRO A 257 0.02 26.74 -4.39
CA PRO A 257 -0.74 27.93 -4.76
C PRO A 257 -0.10 28.83 -5.82
N ASP A 258 1.24 28.76 -5.96
CA ASP A 258 2.02 29.50 -6.95
C ASP A 258 2.17 28.75 -8.29
N GLY A 259 1.54 27.59 -8.44
CA GLY A 259 1.58 26.76 -9.64
C GLY A 259 2.79 25.81 -9.72
N GLN A 260 3.69 25.82 -8.75
CA GLN A 260 4.72 24.78 -8.68
C GLN A 260 4.11 23.42 -8.31
N VAL A 261 4.75 22.33 -8.73
CA VAL A 261 4.32 20.96 -8.41
C VAL A 261 5.18 20.42 -7.27
N LEU A 262 4.51 19.99 -6.22
CA LEU A 262 5.11 19.23 -5.11
C LEU A 262 4.96 17.75 -5.39
N SER A 263 6.03 16.96 -5.29
CA SER A 263 5.98 15.52 -5.51
C SER A 263 6.99 14.76 -4.65
N VAL A 264 6.84 13.43 -4.65
CA VAL A 264 7.83 12.50 -4.10
C VAL A 264 8.57 11.87 -5.26
N HIS A 265 9.91 11.79 -5.21
CA HIS A 265 10.71 11.13 -6.22
C HIS A 265 11.95 10.44 -5.63
N GLY A 266 12.63 9.64 -6.41
CA GLY A 266 13.94 9.07 -6.07
C GLY A 266 13.99 7.55 -5.99
N ALA A 267 15.17 7.03 -5.66
CA ALA A 267 15.40 5.61 -5.44
C ALA A 267 14.70 5.10 -4.17
N VAL A 268 14.52 3.80 -4.06
CA VAL A 268 13.79 3.15 -2.96
C VAL A 268 14.40 3.43 -1.58
N ASP A 269 15.69 3.64 -1.51
CA ASP A 269 16.46 3.93 -0.29
C ASP A 269 16.76 5.42 -0.07
N ALA A 270 16.37 6.30 -1.02
CA ALA A 270 16.72 7.72 -1.04
C ALA A 270 15.62 8.60 -1.66
N ARG A 271 14.35 8.31 -1.35
CA ARG A 271 13.23 9.16 -1.78
C ARG A 271 13.29 10.53 -1.12
N LYS A 272 12.86 11.53 -1.86
CA LYS A 272 12.81 12.93 -1.42
C LYS A 272 11.48 13.56 -1.79
N ILE A 273 11.13 14.63 -1.10
CA ILE A 273 10.13 15.59 -1.54
C ILE A 273 10.83 16.63 -2.41
N VAL A 274 10.22 16.96 -3.53
CA VAL A 274 10.72 17.94 -4.49
C VAL A 274 9.61 18.93 -4.85
N ARG A 275 9.97 20.19 -5.03
CA ARG A 275 9.14 21.14 -5.75
C ARG A 275 9.71 21.39 -7.14
N VAL A 276 8.85 21.36 -8.14
CA VAL A 276 9.18 21.54 -9.54
C VAL A 276 8.51 22.80 -10.05
N ASN A 277 9.24 23.65 -10.73
CA ASN A 277 8.71 24.78 -11.48
C ASN A 277 8.41 24.33 -12.92
N PRO A 278 7.14 24.12 -13.33
CA PRO A 278 6.82 23.52 -14.63
C PRO A 278 7.36 24.30 -15.85
N PRO A 279 7.25 25.66 -15.90
CA PRO A 279 7.79 26.43 -17.01
C PRO A 279 9.29 26.31 -17.22
N THR A 280 10.08 26.26 -16.16
CA THR A 280 11.55 26.21 -16.22
C THR A 280 12.11 24.81 -16.05
N ARG A 281 11.29 23.85 -15.57
CA ARG A 281 11.68 22.49 -15.16
C ARG A 281 12.72 22.46 -14.04
N ALA A 282 12.90 23.57 -13.35
CA ALA A 282 13.80 23.63 -12.19
C ALA A 282 13.23 22.80 -11.04
N MET A 283 14.08 21.99 -10.43
CA MET A 283 13.76 21.14 -9.30
C MET A 283 14.48 21.65 -8.06
N GLN A 284 13.81 21.57 -6.92
CA GLN A 284 14.41 21.83 -5.63
C GLN A 284 13.96 20.77 -4.62
N ASP A 285 14.87 19.91 -4.24
CA ASP A 285 14.66 18.93 -3.19
C ASP A 285 14.48 19.60 -1.83
N LEU A 286 13.66 18.98 -1.00
CA LEU A 286 13.56 19.30 0.41
C LEU A 286 14.80 18.75 1.13
N ASP A 287 15.50 19.61 1.85
CA ASP A 287 16.61 19.20 2.71
C ASP A 287 16.04 18.51 3.97
N SER A 288 16.25 17.20 4.07
CA SER A 288 15.72 16.36 5.14
C SER A 288 16.58 15.11 5.33
N GLU A 289 16.69 14.65 6.58
CA GLU A 289 17.30 13.34 6.90
C GLU A 289 16.38 12.15 6.61
N LEU A 290 15.14 12.40 6.13
CA LEU A 290 14.20 11.35 5.78
C LEU A 290 14.47 10.82 4.37
N THR A 291 14.34 9.52 4.21
CA THR A 291 14.73 8.80 2.98
C THR A 291 13.59 8.00 2.35
N ASP A 292 12.40 8.05 2.93
CA ASP A 292 11.18 7.48 2.34
C ASP A 292 9.98 8.37 2.68
N PHE A 293 9.10 8.59 1.71
CA PHE A 293 7.88 9.37 1.85
C PHE A 293 6.70 8.60 1.28
N LYS A 294 5.55 8.66 1.98
CA LYS A 294 4.33 8.04 1.53
C LYS A 294 3.58 8.94 0.53
N PRO A 295 2.82 8.37 -0.40
CA PRO A 295 1.99 9.13 -1.34
C PRO A 295 0.74 9.68 -0.64
N SER A 296 0.93 10.59 0.28
CA SER A 296 -0.12 11.20 1.12
C SER A 296 0.04 12.72 1.23
N LEU A 297 0.57 13.35 0.18
CA LEU A 297 0.81 14.79 0.14
C LEU A 297 -0.49 15.57 0.27
N SER A 298 -0.48 16.61 1.10
CA SER A 298 -1.54 17.60 1.16
C SER A 298 -0.96 19.01 1.28
N VAL A 299 -1.70 20.01 0.79
CA VAL A 299 -1.22 21.39 0.66
C VAL A 299 -2.28 22.36 1.15
N SER A 300 -1.84 23.41 1.84
CA SER A 300 -2.61 24.60 2.18
C SER A 300 -2.01 25.84 1.51
N SER A 301 -2.54 27.03 1.81
CA SER A 301 -2.03 28.28 1.24
C SER A 301 -0.56 28.59 1.56
N SER A 302 -0.02 28.09 2.66
CA SER A 302 1.35 28.39 3.13
C SER A 302 2.15 27.18 3.56
N LYS A 303 1.54 26.00 3.64
CA LYS A 303 2.15 24.78 4.16
C LYS A 303 1.82 23.57 3.30
N ALA A 304 2.75 22.61 3.28
CA ALA A 304 2.49 21.27 2.80
C ALA A 304 2.68 20.26 3.93
N TYR A 305 2.08 19.09 3.78
CA TYR A 305 2.14 18.01 4.75
C TYR A 305 2.49 16.71 4.05
N ALA A 306 3.34 15.93 4.69
CA ALA A 306 3.82 14.66 4.18
C ALA A 306 4.05 13.66 5.31
N VAL A 307 3.98 12.38 4.99
CA VAL A 307 4.41 11.32 5.91
C VAL A 307 5.76 10.79 5.45
N GLY A 308 6.77 10.92 6.30
CA GLY A 308 8.14 10.52 6.00
C GLY A 308 8.74 9.59 7.04
N ALA A 309 9.78 8.86 6.66
CA ALA A 309 10.55 7.94 7.50
C ALA A 309 12.02 7.89 7.07
N SER A 310 12.88 7.32 7.91
CA SER A 310 14.26 6.98 7.54
C SER A 310 14.74 5.73 8.27
N GLY A 311 15.96 5.31 8.04
CA GLY A 311 16.58 4.23 8.81
C GLY A 311 16.75 4.52 10.31
N LYS A 312 16.53 5.76 10.76
CA LYS A 312 16.65 6.17 12.17
C LYS A 312 15.31 6.60 12.78
N VAL A 313 14.35 6.95 11.95
CA VAL A 313 13.08 7.56 12.35
C VAL A 313 11.93 6.74 11.78
N VAL A 314 10.99 6.34 12.65
CA VAL A 314 9.75 5.70 12.21
C VAL A 314 8.88 6.70 11.43
N SER A 315 7.89 6.19 10.70
CA SER A 315 6.96 7.03 9.95
C SER A 315 6.33 8.13 10.82
N GLN A 316 6.42 9.38 10.40
CA GLN A 316 5.89 10.54 11.10
C GLN A 316 5.24 11.53 10.11
N LEU A 317 4.25 12.29 10.59
CA LEU A 317 3.63 13.37 9.84
C LEU A 317 4.47 14.65 10.01
N LEU A 318 4.77 15.29 8.90
CA LEU A 318 5.61 16.48 8.78
C LEU A 318 4.79 17.66 8.29
N GLU A 319 5.20 18.84 8.69
CA GLU A 319 4.76 20.12 8.14
C GLU A 319 5.95 20.79 7.44
N ILE A 320 5.75 21.22 6.20
CA ILE A 320 6.73 21.91 5.37
C ILE A 320 6.23 23.33 5.17
N ASP A 321 6.98 24.32 5.62
CA ASP A 321 6.68 25.73 5.34
C ASP A 321 7.07 26.05 3.89
N LEU A 322 6.10 26.48 3.07
CA LEU A 322 6.31 26.68 1.62
C LEU A 322 7.20 27.88 1.31
N LEU A 323 7.32 28.86 2.21
CA LEU A 323 8.14 30.05 2.00
C LEU A 323 9.61 29.78 2.35
N SER A 324 9.87 29.28 3.57
CA SER A 324 11.22 29.00 4.04
C SER A 324 11.79 27.67 3.52
N TRP A 325 10.92 26.76 3.02
CA TRP A 325 11.25 25.41 2.60
C TRP A 325 11.89 24.58 3.73
N GLN A 326 11.42 24.80 4.97
CA GLN A 326 11.87 24.11 6.18
C GLN A 326 10.83 23.12 6.68
N VAL A 327 11.31 22.04 7.28
CA VAL A 327 10.50 20.96 7.86
C VAL A 327 10.38 21.13 9.36
N SER A 328 9.19 20.84 9.88
CA SER A 328 8.94 20.63 11.30
C SER A 328 8.06 19.40 11.52
N ASP A 329 8.26 18.71 12.65
CA ASP A 329 7.44 17.56 13.01
C ASP A 329 6.08 18.02 13.52
N VAL A 330 5.01 17.35 13.05
CA VAL A 330 3.64 17.61 13.54
C VAL A 330 3.24 16.59 14.59
N VAL A 331 3.41 15.33 14.24
CA VAL A 331 3.12 14.19 15.09
C VAL A 331 4.33 13.28 14.99
N THR A 332 5.05 13.17 16.06
CA THR A 332 5.95 12.04 16.24
C THR A 332 5.06 10.81 16.47
N SER A 333 5.10 9.89 15.54
CA SER A 333 4.56 8.56 15.81
C SER A 333 5.18 8.09 17.10
N VAL A 334 4.35 7.79 18.08
CA VAL A 334 4.66 7.29 19.41
C VAL A 334 6.16 7.33 19.70
N ALA A 335 6.62 8.18 20.65
CA ALA A 335 8.00 8.16 21.11
C ALA A 335 8.40 6.68 21.20
N ALA A 336 9.34 6.24 20.36
CA ALA A 336 9.70 4.85 20.30
C ALA A 336 10.05 4.42 21.73
N PRO A 337 9.31 3.53 22.38
CA PRO A 337 9.56 3.19 23.77
C PRO A 337 10.90 2.46 23.95
N VAL A 338 11.62 2.29 22.83
CA VAL A 338 12.89 1.57 22.74
C VAL A 338 14.01 2.56 22.48
N ASP A 339 15.11 2.38 23.19
CA ASP A 339 16.34 3.16 22.98
C ASP A 339 16.83 3.01 21.52
N ALA A 340 17.07 4.14 20.87
CA ALA A 340 17.53 4.19 19.49
C ALA A 340 18.84 3.42 19.23
N ARG A 341 19.62 3.14 20.28
CA ARG A 341 20.81 2.29 20.19
C ARG A 341 20.53 0.85 19.77
N PHE A 342 19.26 0.38 19.87
CA PHE A 342 18.84 -0.94 19.38
C PHE A 342 18.44 -0.95 17.91
N PHE A 343 18.42 0.20 17.25
CA PHE A 343 17.94 0.26 15.86
C PHE A 343 19.02 -0.17 14.88
N PRO A 344 18.69 -1.12 13.96
CA PRO A 344 19.59 -1.47 12.88
C PRO A 344 19.74 -0.30 11.91
N LYS A 345 20.81 -0.30 11.12
CA LYS A 345 21.03 0.69 10.04
C LYS A 345 20.69 0.03 8.70
N PRO A 346 19.43 0.16 8.22
CA PRO A 346 19.05 -0.42 6.94
C PRO A 346 19.79 0.26 5.79
N HIS A 347 20.17 -0.54 4.78
CA HIS A 347 20.76 -0.05 3.54
C HIS A 347 20.45 -0.99 2.39
N GLU A 348 20.37 -0.45 1.18
CA GLU A 348 20.18 -1.24 -0.03
C GLU A 348 21.44 -2.03 -0.36
N ILE A 349 21.23 -3.28 -0.74
CA ILE A 349 22.24 -4.17 -1.30
C ILE A 349 21.72 -4.75 -2.62
N SER A 350 22.61 -5.36 -3.40
CA SER A 350 22.19 -6.10 -4.60
C SER A 350 22.94 -7.42 -4.72
N ALA A 351 22.26 -8.42 -5.25
CA ALA A 351 22.81 -9.70 -5.66
C ALA A 351 22.77 -9.83 -7.18
N MET A 352 23.71 -10.57 -7.75
CA MET A 352 23.75 -10.82 -9.19
C MET A 352 23.27 -12.24 -9.46
N ARG A 353 22.26 -12.38 -10.31
CA ARG A 353 21.82 -13.68 -10.82
C ARG A 353 22.79 -14.25 -11.85
N ALA A 354 22.68 -15.55 -12.11
CA ALA A 354 23.47 -16.24 -13.13
C ALA A 354 23.26 -15.68 -14.56
N ASP A 355 22.07 -15.11 -14.83
CA ASP A 355 21.74 -14.46 -16.09
C ASP A 355 22.26 -13.01 -16.22
N GLY A 356 22.97 -12.52 -15.19
CA GLY A 356 23.52 -11.16 -15.15
C GLY A 356 22.55 -10.08 -14.68
N ARG A 357 21.32 -10.43 -14.30
CA ARG A 357 20.33 -9.49 -13.75
C ARG A 357 20.61 -9.19 -12.27
N LYS A 358 20.48 -7.92 -11.88
CA LYS A 358 20.52 -7.51 -10.48
C LYS A 358 19.20 -7.78 -9.79
N VAL A 359 19.28 -8.24 -8.54
CA VAL A 359 18.18 -8.31 -7.58
C VAL A 359 18.52 -7.39 -6.42
N PHE A 360 17.58 -6.56 -6.02
CA PHE A 360 17.76 -5.59 -4.95
C PHE A 360 17.18 -6.11 -3.64
N ALA A 361 17.76 -5.69 -2.52
CA ALA A 361 17.26 -6.03 -1.19
C ALA A 361 17.70 -4.98 -0.16
N ILE A 362 16.98 -4.91 0.97
CA ILE A 362 17.35 -4.05 2.10
C ILE A 362 17.90 -4.93 3.22
N LEU A 363 19.14 -4.69 3.62
CA LEU A 363 19.78 -5.42 4.71
C LEU A 363 19.69 -4.63 6.01
N HIS A 364 19.18 -5.28 7.05
CA HIS A 364 19.18 -4.85 8.44
C HIS A 364 20.08 -5.81 9.23
N ALA A 365 21.32 -5.46 9.44
CA ALA A 365 22.26 -6.31 10.16
C ALA A 365 21.83 -6.53 11.62
N ALA A 366 22.13 -7.70 12.18
CA ALA A 366 21.96 -7.95 13.61
C ALA A 366 22.72 -6.88 14.42
N HIS A 367 22.05 -6.29 15.40
CA HIS A 367 22.58 -5.15 16.14
C HIS A 367 22.04 -5.09 17.56
N HIS A 368 22.93 -5.02 18.54
CA HIS A 368 22.59 -4.81 19.94
C HIS A 368 23.64 -3.87 20.57
N PRO A 369 23.26 -2.87 21.40
CA PRO A 369 24.21 -1.90 21.95
C PRO A 369 25.27 -2.49 22.89
N ASP A 370 24.94 -3.59 23.59
CA ASP A 370 25.78 -4.15 24.65
C ASP A 370 26.36 -5.54 24.30
N PHE A 371 26.02 -6.11 23.15
CA PHE A 371 26.45 -7.43 22.70
C PHE A 371 26.87 -7.42 21.24
N GLU A 372 27.99 -8.04 20.94
CA GLU A 372 28.39 -8.30 19.56
C GLU A 372 27.59 -9.49 18.99
N PRO A 373 27.04 -9.37 17.77
CA PRO A 373 26.43 -10.51 17.10
C PRO A 373 27.48 -11.60 16.84
N SER A 374 27.03 -12.85 16.61
CA SER A 374 27.93 -13.90 16.16
C SER A 374 28.58 -13.53 14.82
N GLU A 375 29.78 -14.04 14.53
CA GLU A 375 30.51 -13.77 13.27
C GLU A 375 29.63 -14.05 12.02
N LYS A 376 28.80 -15.09 12.09
CA LYS A 376 27.81 -15.45 11.06
C LYS A 376 26.45 -15.63 11.72
N PRO A 377 25.72 -14.53 11.95
CA PRO A 377 24.41 -14.58 12.60
C PRO A 377 23.37 -15.33 11.75
N PRO A 378 22.30 -15.84 12.36
CA PRO A 378 21.13 -16.27 11.62
C PRO A 378 20.60 -15.15 10.71
N LEU A 379 20.08 -15.54 9.55
CA LEU A 379 19.47 -14.62 8.59
C LEU A 379 17.98 -14.91 8.46
N MET A 380 17.15 -13.91 8.64
CA MET A 380 15.73 -13.93 8.30
C MET A 380 15.53 -13.22 6.97
N VAL A 381 15.13 -13.97 5.96
CA VAL A 381 14.76 -13.44 4.64
C VAL A 381 13.31 -13.05 4.69
N VAL A 382 13.00 -11.81 4.36
CA VAL A 382 11.65 -11.29 4.27
C VAL A 382 11.27 -11.11 2.82
N VAL A 383 10.05 -11.52 2.48
CA VAL A 383 9.46 -11.37 1.15
C VAL A 383 8.20 -10.53 1.29
N HIS A 384 8.19 -9.36 0.66
CA HIS A 384 7.02 -8.48 0.71
C HIS A 384 5.82 -9.04 -0.05
N GLY A 385 4.62 -8.63 0.36
CA GLY A 385 3.38 -8.93 -0.34
C GLY A 385 3.11 -7.98 -1.51
N GLY A 386 1.93 -8.09 -2.05
CA GLY A 386 1.48 -7.35 -3.22
C GLY A 386 1.07 -8.34 -4.32
N PRO A 387 1.95 -8.82 -5.21
CA PRO A 387 3.41 -8.70 -5.23
C PRO A 387 3.95 -7.38 -5.80
N THR A 388 3.12 -6.57 -6.45
CA THR A 388 3.52 -5.27 -7.01
C THR A 388 3.63 -4.22 -5.89
N ALA A 389 4.71 -4.26 -5.14
CA ALA A 389 5.05 -3.37 -4.03
C ALA A 389 6.58 -3.26 -3.92
N ASN A 390 7.09 -2.67 -2.86
CA ASN A 390 8.53 -2.69 -2.53
C ASN A 390 8.75 -2.46 -1.04
N SER A 391 9.92 -2.88 -0.58
CA SER A 391 10.46 -2.58 0.75
C SER A 391 11.47 -1.45 0.68
N ALA A 392 11.36 -0.47 1.57
CA ALA A 392 12.26 0.70 1.65
C ALA A 392 13.25 0.58 2.80
N ALA A 393 14.38 1.31 2.73
CA ALA A 393 15.42 1.34 3.75
C ALA A 393 15.01 2.19 4.97
N THR A 394 13.91 1.82 5.62
CA THR A 394 13.33 2.54 6.76
C THR A 394 13.41 1.74 8.06
N LEU A 395 13.35 2.44 9.19
CA LEU A 395 13.27 1.82 10.50
C LEU A 395 11.97 1.04 10.65
N SER A 396 12.09 -0.26 10.87
CA SER A 396 10.99 -1.15 11.21
C SER A 396 11.18 -1.68 12.63
N MET A 397 10.26 -1.36 13.54
CA MET A 397 10.27 -1.88 14.91
C MET A 397 10.14 -3.41 14.94
N LYS A 398 9.44 -3.99 13.96
CA LYS A 398 9.36 -5.44 13.76
C LYS A 398 10.75 -6.02 13.46
N TYR A 399 11.53 -5.39 12.61
CA TYR A 399 12.87 -5.87 12.30
C TYR A 399 13.85 -5.60 13.43
N ALA A 400 13.73 -4.44 14.11
CA ALA A 400 14.50 -4.15 15.31
C ALA A 400 14.30 -5.19 16.42
N TYR A 401 13.09 -5.75 16.54
CA TYR A 401 12.79 -6.86 17.45
C TYR A 401 13.66 -8.11 17.18
N PHE A 402 13.88 -8.48 15.92
CA PHE A 402 14.73 -9.62 15.54
C PHE A 402 16.22 -9.27 15.55
N THR A 403 16.59 -8.09 15.02
CA THR A 403 18.01 -7.70 14.93
C THR A 403 18.64 -7.49 16.29
N SER A 404 17.89 -6.97 17.27
CA SER A 404 18.36 -6.84 18.66
C SER A 404 18.54 -8.18 19.38
N ARG A 405 18.02 -9.26 18.81
CA ARG A 405 18.18 -10.64 19.30
C ARG A 405 19.18 -11.46 18.48
N GLY A 406 20.03 -10.77 17.70
CA GLY A 406 21.13 -11.37 16.96
C GLY A 406 20.76 -12.04 15.64
N ILE A 407 19.57 -11.74 15.08
CA ILE A 407 19.12 -12.25 13.78
C ILE A 407 19.20 -11.11 12.76
N SER A 408 20.02 -11.23 11.72
CA SER A 408 20.02 -10.30 10.60
C SER A 408 18.75 -10.46 9.78
N VAL A 409 18.25 -9.38 9.20
CA VAL A 409 17.04 -9.36 8.34
C VAL A 409 17.42 -8.84 6.96
N VAL A 410 17.02 -9.54 5.92
CA VAL A 410 17.10 -9.06 4.54
C VAL A 410 15.72 -9.07 3.91
N ASP A 411 15.26 -7.90 3.43
CA ASP A 411 13.97 -7.73 2.79
C ASP A 411 14.18 -7.62 1.28
N VAL A 412 13.69 -8.61 0.53
CA VAL A 412 14.04 -8.78 -0.90
C VAL A 412 13.05 -8.04 -1.79
N ASN A 413 13.56 -7.12 -2.60
CA ASN A 413 12.84 -6.50 -3.71
C ASN A 413 13.05 -7.33 -4.99
N TYR A 414 12.34 -8.46 -5.10
CA TYR A 414 12.42 -9.39 -6.22
C TYR A 414 11.91 -8.77 -7.53
N GLY A 415 12.22 -9.37 -8.67
CA GLY A 415 11.70 -8.97 -9.99
C GLY A 415 10.18 -8.96 -9.98
N GLY A 416 9.57 -7.80 -10.28
CA GLY A 416 8.17 -7.49 -10.04
C GLY A 416 7.95 -6.38 -9.02
N SER A 417 8.94 -6.09 -8.16
CA SER A 417 8.88 -4.97 -7.21
C SER A 417 8.84 -3.63 -7.94
N THR A 418 8.14 -2.66 -7.32
CA THR A 418 8.15 -1.25 -7.75
C THR A 418 9.41 -0.53 -7.25
N GLY A 419 9.68 0.66 -7.75
CA GLY A 419 10.84 1.45 -7.34
C GLY A 419 12.06 1.32 -8.25
N TYR A 420 12.00 0.44 -9.24
CA TYR A 420 13.10 0.10 -10.16
C TYR A 420 12.70 0.20 -11.63
N GLY A 421 11.65 0.95 -11.92
CA GLY A 421 11.11 1.17 -13.27
C GLY A 421 10.16 0.06 -13.75
N ARG A 422 9.43 0.37 -14.83
CA ARG A 422 8.43 -0.53 -15.44
C ARG A 422 9.05 -1.85 -15.90
N GLN A 423 10.26 -1.82 -16.45
CA GLN A 423 10.94 -3.04 -16.90
C GLN A 423 11.15 -4.04 -15.76
N TYR A 424 11.60 -3.57 -14.59
CA TYR A 424 11.79 -4.42 -13.41
C TYR A 424 10.45 -4.91 -12.86
N ARG A 425 9.45 -4.04 -12.78
CA ARG A 425 8.09 -4.38 -12.36
C ARG A 425 7.47 -5.47 -13.25
N ASN A 426 7.71 -5.43 -14.57
CA ASN A 426 7.17 -6.39 -15.53
C ASN A 426 7.90 -7.76 -15.54
N LEU A 427 9.01 -7.94 -14.81
CA LEU A 427 9.70 -9.23 -14.73
C LEU A 427 8.85 -10.36 -14.16
N LEU A 428 7.81 -10.03 -13.39
CA LEU A 428 6.94 -11.02 -12.78
C LEU A 428 5.78 -11.45 -13.70
N ARG A 429 5.53 -10.76 -14.82
CA ARG A 429 4.47 -11.11 -15.77
C ARG A 429 4.67 -12.53 -16.33
N GLY A 430 3.69 -13.42 -16.12
CA GLY A 430 3.76 -14.84 -16.46
C GLY A 430 4.81 -15.64 -15.66
N GLN A 431 5.45 -15.02 -14.65
CA GLN A 431 6.60 -15.60 -13.96
C GLN A 431 6.43 -15.65 -12.42
N TRP A 432 5.26 -15.35 -11.88
CA TRP A 432 5.00 -15.44 -10.45
C TRP A 432 5.13 -16.89 -9.96
N GLY A 433 5.82 -17.09 -8.85
CA GLY A 433 6.25 -18.40 -8.32
C GLY A 433 7.54 -18.94 -8.96
N VAL A 434 8.19 -18.17 -9.87
CA VAL A 434 9.50 -18.51 -10.45
C VAL A 434 10.49 -17.39 -10.16
N VAL A 435 10.30 -16.21 -10.74
CA VAL A 435 11.25 -15.10 -10.64
C VAL A 435 11.39 -14.64 -9.19
N ASP A 436 10.31 -14.53 -8.45
CA ASP A 436 10.29 -14.17 -7.03
C ASP A 436 11.09 -15.18 -6.17
N CYS A 437 10.91 -16.49 -6.40
CA CYS A 437 11.66 -17.53 -5.70
C CYS A 437 13.15 -17.56 -6.07
N GLU A 438 13.46 -17.50 -7.37
CA GLU A 438 14.84 -17.51 -7.85
C GLU A 438 15.63 -16.28 -7.38
N ASP A 439 14.98 -15.12 -7.32
CA ASP A 439 15.59 -13.88 -6.85
C ASP A 439 15.88 -13.92 -5.34
N VAL A 440 14.94 -14.45 -4.56
CA VAL A 440 15.15 -14.69 -3.13
C VAL A 440 16.34 -15.60 -2.88
N LEU A 441 16.44 -16.71 -3.62
CA LEU A 441 17.58 -17.64 -3.52
C LEU A 441 18.90 -16.98 -3.93
N ALA A 442 18.91 -16.17 -4.99
CA ALA A 442 20.12 -15.47 -5.43
C ALA A 442 20.64 -14.48 -4.37
N VAL A 443 19.75 -13.79 -3.66
CA VAL A 443 20.13 -12.92 -2.52
C VAL A 443 20.72 -13.74 -1.39
N VAL A 444 20.09 -14.86 -1.01
CA VAL A 444 20.57 -15.78 0.04
C VAL A 444 21.97 -16.31 -0.29
N ASP A 445 22.15 -16.84 -1.50
CA ASP A 445 23.43 -17.39 -1.95
C ASP A 445 24.54 -16.33 -1.94
N SER A 446 24.22 -15.10 -2.36
CA SER A 446 25.15 -13.98 -2.34
C SER A 446 25.59 -13.62 -0.91
N LEU A 447 24.66 -13.58 0.06
CA LEU A 447 24.96 -13.25 1.45
C LEU A 447 25.77 -14.36 2.15
N ILE A 448 25.48 -15.62 1.85
CA ILE A 448 26.26 -16.77 2.33
C ILE A 448 27.69 -16.71 1.77
N ALA A 449 27.85 -16.48 0.46
CA ALA A 449 29.15 -16.39 -0.18
C ALA A 449 30.00 -15.23 0.36
N GLN A 450 29.38 -14.13 0.76
CA GLN A 450 30.02 -12.99 1.43
C GLN A 450 30.34 -13.26 2.92
N GLY A 451 29.88 -14.39 3.48
CA GLY A 451 30.08 -14.72 4.89
C GLY A 451 29.21 -13.92 5.87
N ILE A 452 28.16 -13.26 5.40
CA ILE A 452 27.27 -12.42 6.22
C ILE A 452 26.37 -13.27 7.13
N CYS A 453 26.05 -14.52 6.72
CA CYS A 453 25.26 -15.46 7.52
C CYS A 453 25.77 -16.89 7.38
N ALA A 454 25.36 -17.76 8.31
CA ALA A 454 25.63 -19.19 8.23
C ALA A 454 24.59 -19.87 7.31
N PRO A 455 25.02 -20.77 6.40
CA PRO A 455 24.12 -21.38 5.41
C PRO A 455 23.04 -22.28 6.02
N ASP A 456 23.27 -22.83 7.20
CA ASP A 456 22.35 -23.70 7.95
C ASP A 456 21.42 -22.93 8.91
N LYS A 457 21.53 -21.58 8.95
CA LYS A 457 20.77 -20.70 9.83
C LYS A 457 19.97 -19.64 9.08
N VAL A 458 19.50 -19.96 7.88
CA VAL A 458 18.65 -19.07 7.09
C VAL A 458 17.20 -19.48 7.28
N VAL A 459 16.34 -18.52 7.66
CA VAL A 459 14.89 -18.69 7.75
C VAL A 459 14.22 -17.71 6.79
N ILE A 460 13.00 -18.02 6.37
CA ILE A 460 12.24 -17.18 5.43
C ILE A 460 10.87 -16.84 6.00
N ARG A 461 10.42 -15.60 5.78
CA ARG A 461 9.05 -15.16 6.13
C ARG A 461 8.45 -14.27 5.06
N GLY A 462 7.12 -14.27 4.98
CA GLY A 462 6.38 -13.37 4.08
C GLY A 462 4.88 -13.40 4.38
N GLY A 463 4.18 -12.37 3.90
CA GLY A 463 2.73 -12.28 4.03
C GLY A 463 2.06 -12.16 2.66
N SER A 464 0.82 -12.68 2.51
CA SER A 464 0.06 -12.59 1.26
C SER A 464 0.84 -13.22 0.08
N ALA A 465 1.08 -12.47 -1.00
CA ALA A 465 1.96 -12.90 -2.09
C ALA A 465 3.38 -13.26 -1.62
N GLY A 466 3.92 -12.58 -0.60
CA GLY A 466 5.20 -12.97 0.00
C GLY A 466 5.12 -14.32 0.74
N GLY A 467 3.96 -14.63 1.35
CA GLY A 467 3.67 -15.94 1.93
C GLY A 467 3.62 -17.05 0.88
N PHE A 468 3.08 -16.77 -0.29
CA PHE A 468 3.15 -17.67 -1.46
C PHE A 468 4.59 -17.96 -1.86
N THR A 469 5.43 -16.93 -1.99
CA THR A 469 6.84 -17.10 -2.32
C THR A 469 7.57 -17.89 -1.24
N VAL A 470 7.25 -17.70 0.05
CA VAL A 470 7.77 -18.51 1.16
C VAL A 470 7.44 -19.99 0.96
N LEU A 471 6.16 -20.31 0.73
CA LEU A 471 5.72 -21.70 0.54
C LEU A 471 6.38 -22.33 -0.69
N ASN A 472 6.47 -21.60 -1.82
CA ASN A 472 7.15 -22.06 -3.03
C ASN A 472 8.66 -22.28 -2.81
N ALA A 473 9.34 -21.33 -2.16
CA ALA A 473 10.76 -21.46 -1.84
C ALA A 473 11.05 -22.68 -0.96
N LEU A 474 10.17 -23.00 0.00
CA LEU A 474 10.32 -24.16 0.89
C LEU A 474 10.06 -25.50 0.20
N VAL A 475 9.14 -25.57 -0.77
CA VAL A 475 8.88 -26.82 -1.51
C VAL A 475 9.93 -27.07 -2.60
N HIS A 476 10.54 -26.03 -3.17
CA HIS A 476 11.50 -26.15 -4.27
C HIS A 476 12.97 -26.04 -3.87
N SER A 477 13.28 -25.60 -2.63
CA SER A 477 14.65 -25.43 -2.15
C SER A 477 14.84 -26.00 -0.74
N LYS A 478 16.09 -26.34 -0.41
CA LYS A 478 16.53 -26.75 0.93
C LYS A 478 17.40 -25.69 1.62
N SER A 479 17.43 -24.48 1.07
CA SER A 479 18.27 -23.38 1.58
C SER A 479 17.75 -22.79 2.89
N PHE A 480 16.53 -23.16 3.33
CA PHE A 480 15.89 -22.59 4.51
C PHE A 480 15.73 -23.62 5.62
N ALA A 481 16.21 -23.29 6.81
CA ALA A 481 16.04 -24.10 8.02
C ALA A 481 14.58 -24.11 8.51
N ALA A 482 13.83 -23.03 8.30
CA ALA A 482 12.41 -22.92 8.60
C ALA A 482 11.75 -21.79 7.80
N GLY A 483 10.41 -21.79 7.74
CA GLY A 483 9.64 -20.70 7.19
C GLY A 483 8.45 -20.26 8.03
N ALA A 484 8.03 -18.98 7.84
CA ALA A 484 6.80 -18.42 8.41
C ALA A 484 5.96 -17.81 7.30
N SER A 485 4.77 -18.34 7.07
CA SER A 485 3.82 -17.79 6.10
C SER A 485 2.65 -17.11 6.83
N TYR A 486 2.46 -15.84 6.55
CA TYR A 486 1.37 -15.02 7.08
C TYR A 486 0.29 -14.90 6.00
N TYR A 487 -0.87 -15.50 6.23
CA TYR A 487 -2.02 -15.47 5.29
C TYR A 487 -1.56 -15.60 3.83
N GLY A 488 -0.65 -16.56 3.58
CA GLY A 488 -0.06 -16.77 2.25
C GLY A 488 -0.92 -17.62 1.35
N VAL A 489 -0.84 -17.35 0.04
CA VAL A 489 -1.51 -18.15 -0.98
C VAL A 489 -0.84 -19.52 -1.09
N ALA A 490 -1.63 -20.60 -1.01
CA ALA A 490 -1.17 -21.98 -1.15
C ALA A 490 -1.61 -22.64 -2.47
N ASP A 491 -2.79 -22.25 -2.98
CA ASP A 491 -3.39 -22.75 -4.20
C ASP A 491 -3.84 -21.56 -5.08
N CYS A 492 -3.16 -21.39 -6.22
CA CYS A 492 -3.48 -20.34 -7.18
C CYS A 492 -4.80 -20.58 -7.89
N THR A 493 -5.26 -21.85 -8.04
CA THR A 493 -6.51 -22.18 -8.70
C THR A 493 -7.71 -21.74 -7.84
N THR A 494 -7.64 -22.00 -6.55
CA THR A 494 -8.63 -21.54 -5.57
C THR A 494 -8.64 -20.01 -5.48
N LEU A 495 -7.45 -19.37 -5.42
CA LEU A 495 -7.37 -17.91 -5.39
C LEU A 495 -8.02 -17.28 -6.63
N ALA A 496 -7.80 -17.84 -7.82
CA ALA A 496 -8.39 -17.32 -9.07
C ALA A 496 -9.93 -17.36 -9.10
N THR A 497 -10.56 -18.23 -8.30
CA THR A 497 -12.03 -18.37 -8.23
C THR A 497 -12.65 -17.65 -7.04
N ASP A 498 -11.92 -17.50 -5.95
CA ASP A 498 -12.46 -17.09 -4.64
C ASP A 498 -11.99 -15.70 -4.19
N THR A 499 -11.09 -15.03 -4.95
CA THR A 499 -10.63 -13.68 -4.60
C THR A 499 -11.68 -12.61 -4.94
N HIS A 500 -11.51 -11.42 -4.38
CA HIS A 500 -12.40 -10.28 -4.61
C HIS A 500 -12.21 -9.66 -6.02
N ASP A 501 -13.21 -8.91 -6.48
CA ASP A 501 -13.30 -8.39 -7.84
C ASP A 501 -12.07 -7.60 -8.30
N PHE A 502 -11.47 -6.76 -7.44
CA PHE A 502 -10.30 -5.95 -7.81
C PHE A 502 -9.10 -6.81 -8.24
N GLU A 503 -8.88 -7.97 -7.62
CA GLU A 503 -7.79 -8.90 -7.97
C GLU A 503 -8.23 -10.09 -8.83
N SER A 504 -9.51 -10.21 -9.16
CA SER A 504 -10.07 -11.39 -9.82
C SER A 504 -9.39 -11.74 -11.16
N ARG A 505 -8.79 -10.75 -11.82
CA ARG A 505 -8.06 -10.93 -13.09
C ARG A 505 -6.57 -10.60 -12.97
N TYR A 506 -6.07 -10.29 -11.75
CA TYR A 506 -4.66 -9.97 -11.55
C TYR A 506 -3.74 -11.15 -11.90
N LEU A 507 -4.14 -12.36 -11.56
CA LEU A 507 -3.36 -13.57 -11.87
C LEU A 507 -3.27 -13.84 -13.38
N ASP A 508 -4.15 -13.30 -14.22
CA ASP A 508 -4.06 -13.42 -15.68
C ASP A 508 -2.75 -12.82 -16.21
N THR A 509 -2.29 -11.71 -15.62
CA THR A 509 -1.01 -11.09 -15.99
C THR A 509 0.18 -11.74 -15.31
N MET A 510 -0.01 -12.30 -14.11
CA MET A 510 1.06 -12.85 -13.27
C MET A 510 1.41 -14.30 -13.61
N ILE A 511 0.43 -15.09 -14.04
CA ILE A 511 0.56 -16.51 -14.36
C ILE A 511 0.15 -16.75 -15.81
N GLY A 512 -1.08 -16.37 -16.17
CA GLY A 512 -1.71 -16.59 -17.48
C GLY A 512 -3.22 -16.58 -17.36
N ALA A 513 -3.93 -16.46 -18.49
CA ALA A 513 -5.39 -16.32 -18.51
C ALA A 513 -6.10 -17.56 -17.92
N TYR A 514 -6.86 -17.38 -16.84
CA TYR A 514 -7.68 -18.45 -16.25
C TYR A 514 -9.08 -18.47 -16.91
N PRO A 515 -9.69 -19.65 -17.22
CA PRO A 515 -9.20 -21.02 -16.94
C PRO A 515 -8.34 -21.64 -18.05
N ALA A 516 -8.01 -20.93 -19.13
CA ALA A 516 -7.28 -21.46 -20.27
C ALA A 516 -5.90 -22.03 -19.88
N GLU A 517 -5.19 -21.36 -18.97
CA GLU A 517 -3.88 -21.75 -18.47
C GLU A 517 -3.94 -22.47 -17.11
N LYS A 518 -5.05 -23.18 -16.80
CA LYS A 518 -5.27 -23.84 -15.51
C LYS A 518 -4.10 -24.76 -15.08
N ASP A 519 -3.51 -25.48 -16.02
CA ASP A 519 -2.39 -26.39 -15.72
C ASP A 519 -1.17 -25.62 -15.18
N LEU A 520 -0.97 -24.38 -15.65
CA LEU A 520 0.10 -23.52 -15.15
C LEU A 520 -0.20 -23.06 -13.71
N TYR A 521 -1.45 -22.75 -13.38
CA TYR A 521 -1.88 -22.44 -12.01
C TYR A 521 -1.61 -23.60 -11.05
N VAL A 522 -1.96 -24.83 -11.45
CA VAL A 522 -1.66 -26.03 -10.68
C VAL A 522 -0.14 -26.21 -10.50
N ALA A 523 0.64 -26.03 -11.56
CA ALA A 523 2.10 -26.16 -11.51
C ALA A 523 2.78 -25.08 -10.64
N ARG A 524 2.17 -23.90 -10.49
CA ARG A 524 2.68 -22.79 -9.65
C ARG A 524 2.22 -22.88 -8.20
N SER A 525 1.19 -23.66 -7.89
CA SER A 525 0.61 -23.78 -6.55
C SER A 525 1.52 -24.59 -5.61
N PRO A 526 2.05 -24.03 -4.52
CA PRO A 526 2.93 -24.76 -3.61
C PRO A 526 2.25 -25.98 -2.97
N ILE A 527 0.93 -25.99 -2.82
CA ILE A 527 0.18 -27.13 -2.29
C ILE A 527 0.34 -28.39 -3.14
N THR A 528 0.49 -28.26 -4.45
CA THR A 528 0.70 -29.41 -5.36
C THR A 528 2.09 -30.04 -5.19
N HIS A 529 3.03 -29.30 -4.63
CA HIS A 529 4.41 -29.69 -4.40
C HIS A 529 4.72 -29.96 -2.92
N VAL A 530 3.72 -29.95 -2.05
CA VAL A 530 3.92 -30.12 -0.58
C VAL A 530 4.68 -31.39 -0.22
N ASN A 531 4.64 -32.43 -1.06
CA ASN A 531 5.44 -33.65 -0.87
C ASN A 531 6.96 -33.42 -0.91
N GLN A 532 7.42 -32.30 -1.48
CA GLN A 532 8.83 -31.91 -1.51
C GLN A 532 9.25 -31.11 -0.28
N LEU A 533 8.29 -30.55 0.48
CA LEU A 533 8.55 -29.81 1.70
C LEU A 533 9.27 -30.68 2.73
N SER A 534 10.38 -30.19 3.26
CA SER A 534 11.16 -30.87 4.33
C SER A 534 11.45 -29.95 5.52
N SER A 535 11.34 -28.66 5.35
CA SER A 535 11.65 -27.68 6.39
C SER A 535 10.45 -27.43 7.31
N PRO A 536 10.69 -27.22 8.62
CA PRO A 536 9.67 -26.74 9.56
C PRO A 536 8.95 -25.49 9.08
N LEU A 537 7.63 -25.41 9.36
CA LEU A 537 6.78 -24.31 8.88
C LEU A 537 5.84 -23.81 9.96
N ILE A 538 5.74 -22.48 10.13
CA ILE A 538 4.68 -21.87 10.92
C ILE A 538 3.75 -21.05 10.02
N LEU A 539 2.45 -21.19 10.22
CA LEU A 539 1.39 -20.52 9.47
C LEU A 539 0.61 -19.60 10.40
N PHE A 540 0.43 -18.34 10.00
CA PHE A 540 -0.38 -17.36 10.70
C PHE A 540 -1.54 -16.91 9.83
N GLN A 541 -2.77 -16.89 10.39
CA GLN A 541 -3.99 -16.60 9.64
C GLN A 541 -4.95 -15.70 10.43
N GLY A 542 -5.52 -14.69 9.77
CA GLY A 542 -6.69 -13.96 10.26
C GLY A 542 -7.98 -14.69 9.82
N LEU A 543 -8.92 -14.91 10.74
CA LEU A 543 -10.14 -15.64 10.40
C LEU A 543 -11.17 -14.81 9.63
N ASP A 544 -11.05 -13.46 9.67
CA ASP A 544 -11.90 -12.54 8.90
C ASP A 544 -11.22 -12.10 7.57
N ASP A 545 -10.25 -12.88 7.06
CA ASP A 545 -9.52 -12.55 5.85
C ASP A 545 -10.36 -12.86 4.59
N MET A 546 -10.76 -11.78 3.90
CA MET A 546 -11.55 -11.83 2.65
C MET A 546 -10.67 -11.75 1.39
N VAL A 547 -9.35 -11.58 1.54
CA VAL A 547 -8.39 -11.51 0.42
C VAL A 547 -7.78 -12.89 0.17
N VAL A 548 -7.24 -13.51 1.24
CA VAL A 548 -6.73 -14.89 1.23
C VAL A 548 -7.46 -15.69 2.31
N PRO A 549 -8.49 -16.46 1.95
CA PRO A 549 -9.29 -17.22 2.92
C PRO A 549 -8.46 -18.21 3.74
N SER A 550 -8.90 -18.50 4.97
CA SER A 550 -8.20 -19.39 5.91
C SER A 550 -8.00 -20.81 5.36
N SER A 551 -8.87 -21.25 4.46
CA SER A 551 -8.76 -22.54 3.76
C SER A 551 -7.41 -22.76 3.08
N GLN A 552 -6.76 -21.68 2.60
CA GLN A 552 -5.42 -21.73 2.00
C GLN A 552 -4.36 -22.21 3.01
N SER A 553 -4.32 -21.58 4.18
CA SER A 553 -3.39 -21.96 5.25
C SER A 553 -3.73 -23.33 5.86
N GLU A 554 -5.03 -23.65 6.01
CA GLU A 554 -5.51 -24.91 6.56
C GLU A 554 -5.15 -26.11 5.70
N ALA A 555 -5.30 -25.99 4.37
CA ALA A 555 -4.91 -27.03 3.43
C ALA A 555 -3.41 -27.35 3.56
N PHE A 556 -2.57 -26.33 3.70
CA PHE A 556 -1.13 -26.53 3.84
C PHE A 556 -0.75 -27.10 5.21
N ARG A 557 -1.42 -26.66 6.30
CA ARG A 557 -1.31 -27.26 7.65
C ARG A 557 -1.60 -28.76 7.61
N ASP A 558 -2.71 -29.15 7.00
CA ASP A 558 -3.18 -30.54 6.96
C ASP A 558 -2.20 -31.43 6.17
N ALA A 559 -1.64 -30.88 5.08
CA ALA A 559 -0.61 -31.57 4.32
C ALA A 559 0.70 -31.74 5.12
N CYS A 560 1.11 -30.74 5.90
CA CYS A 560 2.26 -30.86 6.81
C CYS A 560 2.01 -31.92 7.90
N ALA A 561 0.81 -31.92 8.48
CA ALA A 561 0.40 -32.89 9.50
C ALA A 561 0.43 -34.32 8.95
N ALA A 562 -0.11 -34.56 7.76
CA ALA A 562 -0.12 -35.86 7.10
C ALA A 562 1.30 -36.40 6.83
N LYS A 563 2.28 -35.52 6.62
CA LYS A 563 3.70 -35.88 6.46
C LYS A 563 4.46 -36.02 7.78
N GLY A 564 3.88 -35.69 8.93
CA GLY A 564 4.56 -35.63 10.22
C GLY A 564 5.66 -34.57 10.29
N LEU A 565 5.59 -33.52 9.47
CA LEU A 565 6.54 -32.41 9.52
C LEU A 565 6.30 -31.54 10.75
N LYS A 566 7.38 -30.99 11.31
CA LYS A 566 7.25 -29.97 12.36
C LYS A 566 6.56 -28.74 11.78
N HIS A 567 5.37 -28.45 12.28
CA HIS A 567 4.59 -27.30 11.88
C HIS A 567 3.82 -26.69 13.03
N ALA A 568 3.39 -25.44 12.87
CA ALA A 568 2.46 -24.75 13.75
C ALA A 568 1.43 -23.98 12.92
N TYR A 569 0.21 -23.87 13.41
CA TYR A 569 -0.84 -23.05 12.82
C TYR A 569 -1.44 -22.16 13.89
N VAL A 570 -1.43 -20.85 13.68
CA VAL A 570 -1.93 -19.86 14.64
C VAL A 570 -2.97 -19.00 13.92
N ALA A 571 -4.22 -19.14 14.33
CA ALA A 571 -5.34 -18.40 13.79
C ALA A 571 -5.80 -17.33 14.79
N TYR A 572 -6.19 -16.16 14.28
CA TYR A 572 -6.61 -15.01 15.07
C TYR A 572 -8.01 -14.57 14.69
N GLU A 573 -8.93 -14.60 15.65
CA GLU A 573 -10.28 -14.05 15.51
C GLU A 573 -10.26 -12.52 15.44
N GLY A 574 -11.14 -11.93 14.62
CA GLY A 574 -11.25 -10.48 14.46
C GLY A 574 -10.10 -9.82 13.68
N GLU A 575 -9.20 -10.62 13.10
CA GLU A 575 -8.17 -10.16 12.16
C GLU A 575 -8.50 -10.57 10.73
N GLY A 576 -8.32 -9.60 9.81
CA GLY A 576 -8.45 -9.84 8.37
C GLY A 576 -7.09 -9.97 7.69
N HIS A 577 -7.00 -9.52 6.43
CA HIS A 577 -5.74 -9.52 5.68
C HIS A 577 -4.76 -8.48 6.25
N GLY A 578 -3.79 -8.95 7.05
CA GLY A 578 -2.88 -8.11 7.84
C GLY A 578 -3.38 -7.85 9.28
N PHE A 579 -2.51 -8.12 10.26
CA PHE A 579 -2.83 -8.00 11.68
C PHE A 579 -2.75 -6.55 12.16
N ARG A 580 -3.75 -6.13 12.93
CA ARG A 580 -3.93 -4.74 13.36
C ARG A 580 -4.09 -4.58 14.87
N GLN A 581 -4.50 -5.64 15.57
CA GLN A 581 -4.65 -5.62 17.03
C GLN A 581 -3.28 -5.80 17.69
N ALA A 582 -3.00 -5.00 18.73
CA ALA A 582 -1.72 -5.03 19.41
C ALA A 582 -1.39 -6.42 19.98
N SER A 583 -2.38 -7.10 20.57
CA SER A 583 -2.22 -8.46 21.10
C SER A 583 -1.81 -9.46 20.02
N THR A 584 -2.43 -9.39 18.85
CA THR A 584 -2.12 -10.27 17.72
C THR A 584 -0.72 -10.01 17.17
N ILE A 585 -0.34 -8.73 17.02
CA ILE A 585 0.99 -8.34 16.55
C ILE A 585 2.07 -8.88 17.48
N VAL A 586 1.91 -8.70 18.80
CA VAL A 586 2.86 -9.20 19.81
C VAL A 586 2.91 -10.73 19.77
N SER A 587 1.74 -11.39 19.87
CA SER A 587 1.63 -12.86 19.87
C SER A 587 2.28 -13.48 18.64
N SER A 588 2.06 -12.91 17.44
CA SER A 588 2.65 -13.45 16.20
C SER A 588 4.17 -13.34 16.19
N LEU A 589 4.74 -12.19 16.61
CA LEU A 589 6.19 -11.99 16.64
C LEU A 589 6.88 -12.91 17.68
N GLU A 590 6.31 -13.02 18.87
CA GLU A 590 6.85 -13.88 19.93
C GLU A 590 6.79 -15.36 19.56
N THR A 591 5.67 -15.80 18.98
CA THR A 591 5.49 -17.19 18.56
C THR A 591 6.45 -17.56 17.42
N GLU A 592 6.62 -16.64 16.45
CA GLU A 592 7.59 -16.82 15.36
C GLU A 592 9.02 -16.92 15.88
N LEU A 593 9.42 -16.02 16.78
CA LEU A 593 10.77 -16.05 17.37
C LEU A 593 11.04 -17.33 18.17
N LYS A 594 10.05 -17.81 18.94
CA LYS A 594 10.14 -19.09 19.65
C LYS A 594 10.30 -20.25 18.69
N PHE A 595 9.50 -20.28 17.62
CA PHE A 595 9.57 -21.32 16.60
C PHE A 595 10.95 -21.36 15.93
N TYR A 596 11.51 -20.20 15.59
CA TYR A 596 12.89 -20.14 15.05
C TYR A 596 13.93 -20.55 16.10
N GLY A 597 13.78 -20.17 17.36
CA GLY A 597 14.66 -20.61 18.45
C GLY A 597 14.72 -22.13 18.58
N GLU A 598 13.56 -22.80 18.50
CA GLU A 598 13.47 -24.27 18.54
C GLU A 598 14.13 -24.95 17.33
N VAL A 599 14.06 -24.35 16.15
CA VAL A 599 14.64 -24.90 14.91
C VAL A 599 16.14 -24.64 14.85
N LEU A 600 16.59 -23.44 15.18
CA LEU A 600 17.97 -22.99 15.09
C LEU A 600 18.80 -23.31 16.34
N GLY A 601 18.18 -23.86 17.39
CA GLY A 601 18.86 -24.33 18.60
C GLY A 601 19.28 -23.21 19.56
N PHE A 602 18.49 -22.13 19.68
CA PHE A 602 18.70 -21.09 20.68
C PHE A 602 17.43 -20.81 21.51
N VAL A 603 17.62 -20.29 22.72
CA VAL A 603 16.51 -19.83 23.57
C VAL A 603 16.40 -18.33 23.44
N PRO A 604 15.31 -17.80 22.82
CA PRO A 604 15.16 -16.38 22.66
C PRO A 604 14.87 -15.69 24.01
N GLN A 605 15.44 -14.51 24.22
CA GLN A 605 14.97 -13.61 25.27
C GLN A 605 13.71 -12.88 24.77
N MET A 606 12.63 -13.02 25.52
CA MET A 606 11.32 -12.47 25.20
C MET A 606 11.20 -11.03 25.71
#